data_d48b7b1fa46b6597f3a318825c0b0e24
#
_entry.id   d48b7b1fa46b6597f3a318825c0b0e24
#
_cell.length_a   1.000
_cell.length_b   1.000
_cell.length_c   1.000
_cell.angle_alpha   90.00
_cell.angle_beta   90.00
_cell.angle_gamma   90.00
#
_symmetry.space_group_name_H-M   'P 1'
#
loop_
_entity.id
_entity.type
_entity.pdbx_description
1 polymer ?
#
loop_
_entity_poly.entity_id
_entity_poly.type
_entity_poly.pdbx_seq_one_letter_code
_entity_poly.pdbx_strand_id
1 'polypeptide(L)'
;MEKVAIDLHIHSALSPCGEAEMTPNNIVNMALIKELDFIAVTDHNTAKNLPAVMAVAKELAKETGTGLCILPGIEVTTKEEAHVLAYLPTLEAAMKLDAIVYDHLPDVKNEKALFGPQTIMDAEDNIIGEVDKLLISATDIGVNQLWDLVTDLGGVLVPAHIDRKSYSLISSLGFIPLELAVKTCEVSKKETFENVRKNFRFFKDYQFIHGSDAHQLEDMAEREYFLELPDMQRQTLINYLGSIV
;
A
#
# COMPACT_ATOMS: atom_id res chain seq x y z
N MET A 1 0.97 -5.47 -24.73
CA MET A 1 0.52 -4.71 -23.55
C MET A 1 -0.75 -5.36 -23.07
N GLU A 2 -0.81 -5.74 -21.82
CA GLU A 2 -1.99 -6.29 -21.17
C GLU A 2 -2.66 -5.19 -20.35
N LYS A 3 -3.98 -5.10 -20.42
CA LYS A 3 -4.77 -4.16 -19.62
C LYS A 3 -5.07 -4.85 -18.29
N VAL A 4 -4.43 -4.41 -17.21
CA VAL A 4 -4.52 -5.01 -15.88
C VAL A 4 -5.29 -4.13 -14.92
N ALA A 5 -6.26 -4.70 -14.20
CA ALA A 5 -7.01 -4.02 -13.16
C ALA A 5 -6.24 -4.05 -11.84
N ILE A 6 -6.16 -2.92 -11.16
CA ILE A 6 -5.35 -2.76 -9.96
C ILE A 6 -6.13 -2.20 -8.78
N ASP A 7 -5.76 -2.62 -7.56
CA ASP A 7 -6.01 -1.93 -6.31
C ASP A 7 -4.77 -2.05 -5.42
N LEU A 8 -3.96 -1.01 -5.39
CA LEU A 8 -2.64 -1.07 -4.75
C LEU A 8 -2.61 -0.44 -3.34
N HIS A 9 -3.78 -0.14 -2.75
CA HIS A 9 -3.88 0.43 -1.42
C HIS A 9 -5.04 -0.17 -0.64
N ILE A 10 -4.76 -1.22 0.12
CA ILE A 10 -5.75 -1.97 0.92
C ILE A 10 -5.16 -2.20 2.31
N HIS A 11 -5.98 -2.03 3.34
CA HIS A 11 -5.62 -2.32 4.73
C HIS A 11 -6.24 -3.63 5.19
N SER A 12 -5.46 -4.43 5.92
CA SER A 12 -5.98 -5.62 6.59
C SER A 12 -6.45 -5.31 8.03
N ALA A 13 -6.99 -6.31 8.72
CA ALA A 13 -7.33 -6.23 10.15
C ALA A 13 -6.10 -6.00 11.07
N LEU A 14 -4.90 -5.90 10.52
CA LEU A 14 -3.69 -5.52 11.22
C LEU A 14 -3.58 -4.01 11.41
N SER A 15 -4.09 -3.23 10.46
CA SER A 15 -4.20 -1.77 10.63
C SER A 15 -5.28 -1.43 11.65
N PRO A 16 -5.02 -0.52 12.62
CA PRO A 16 -6.01 -0.18 13.66
C PRO A 16 -7.34 0.35 13.13
N CYS A 17 -7.33 0.90 11.93
CA CYS A 17 -8.50 1.42 11.22
C CYS A 17 -9.19 0.39 10.31
N GLY A 18 -8.56 -0.79 10.08
CA GLY A 18 -9.14 -1.87 9.29
C GLY A 18 -10.22 -2.62 10.07
N GLU A 19 -11.31 -2.97 9.41
CA GLU A 19 -12.35 -3.80 10.01
C GLU A 19 -11.86 -5.23 10.24
N ALA A 20 -12.47 -5.93 11.21
CA ALA A 20 -12.06 -7.30 11.58
C ALA A 20 -12.21 -8.29 10.42
N GLU A 21 -13.13 -8.02 9.51
CA GLU A 21 -13.41 -8.81 8.31
C GLU A 21 -12.33 -8.66 7.22
N MET A 22 -11.42 -7.69 7.36
CA MET A 22 -10.28 -7.51 6.44
C MET A 22 -9.19 -8.57 6.69
N THR A 23 -9.59 -9.84 6.68
CA THR A 23 -8.69 -10.97 6.85
C THR A 23 -7.94 -11.30 5.54
N PRO A 24 -6.80 -11.99 5.61
CA PRO A 24 -6.07 -12.43 4.42
C PRO A 24 -6.94 -13.17 3.39
N ASN A 25 -7.78 -14.12 3.83
CA ASN A 25 -8.67 -14.86 2.92
C ASN A 25 -9.76 -13.96 2.32
N ASN A 26 -10.39 -13.12 3.12
CA ASN A 26 -11.47 -12.26 2.65
C ASN A 26 -10.96 -11.23 1.63
N ILE A 27 -9.80 -10.62 1.86
CA ILE A 27 -9.18 -9.66 0.92
C ILE A 27 -8.88 -10.34 -0.42
N VAL A 28 -8.23 -11.51 -0.40
CA VAL A 28 -7.87 -12.23 -1.64
C VAL A 28 -9.12 -12.70 -2.38
N ASN A 29 -10.11 -13.27 -1.68
CA ASN A 29 -11.37 -13.69 -2.30
C ASN A 29 -12.15 -12.51 -2.88
N MET A 30 -12.21 -11.37 -2.17
CA MET A 30 -12.86 -10.16 -2.66
C MET A 30 -12.17 -9.62 -3.92
N ALA A 31 -10.83 -9.62 -3.95
CA ALA A 31 -10.07 -9.23 -5.15
C ALA A 31 -10.40 -10.12 -6.35
N LEU A 32 -10.57 -11.45 -6.14
CA LEU A 32 -10.99 -12.38 -7.20
C LEU A 32 -12.43 -12.14 -7.64
N ILE A 33 -13.35 -11.88 -6.71
CA ILE A 33 -14.76 -11.55 -7.02
C ILE A 33 -14.83 -10.26 -7.86
N LYS A 34 -14.00 -9.27 -7.53
CA LYS A 34 -13.91 -8.01 -8.27
C LYS A 34 -13.03 -8.11 -9.52
N GLU A 35 -12.54 -9.30 -9.84
CA GLU A 35 -11.70 -9.59 -11.03
C GLU A 35 -10.46 -8.67 -11.11
N LEU A 36 -9.83 -8.36 -9.98
CA LEU A 36 -8.60 -7.59 -9.94
C LEU A 36 -7.42 -8.47 -10.37
N ASP A 37 -6.47 -7.88 -11.08
CA ASP A 37 -5.28 -8.57 -11.58
C ASP A 37 -4.07 -8.38 -10.66
N PHE A 38 -3.95 -7.17 -10.05
CA PHE A 38 -2.97 -6.84 -9.01
C PHE A 38 -3.62 -6.20 -7.81
N ILE A 39 -3.22 -6.64 -6.62
CA ILE A 39 -3.51 -5.92 -5.36
C ILE A 39 -2.24 -5.72 -4.54
N ALA A 40 -2.24 -4.71 -3.68
CA ALA A 40 -1.28 -4.57 -2.61
C ALA A 40 -2.02 -4.36 -1.28
N VAL A 41 -1.67 -5.18 -0.28
CA VAL A 41 -2.05 -4.94 1.11
C VAL A 41 -0.92 -4.13 1.72
N THR A 42 -1.26 -2.92 2.15
CA THR A 42 -0.31 -1.87 2.57
C THR A 42 -0.67 -1.35 3.97
N ASP A 43 -0.68 -2.26 4.94
CA ASP A 43 -0.99 -1.90 6.33
C ASP A 43 -0.11 -0.76 6.84
N HIS A 44 -0.65 0.06 7.74
CA HIS A 44 0.10 1.15 8.36
C HIS A 44 1.35 0.65 9.07
N ASN A 45 2.50 1.11 8.60
CA ASN A 45 3.82 0.87 9.18
C ASN A 45 4.18 -0.61 9.41
N THR A 46 3.55 -1.56 8.71
CA THR A 46 3.84 -2.99 8.86
C THR A 46 3.52 -3.81 7.61
N ALA A 47 4.18 -4.97 7.49
CA ALA A 47 3.97 -5.97 6.44
C ALA A 47 3.58 -7.35 7.01
N LYS A 48 3.23 -7.44 8.31
CA LYS A 48 3.15 -8.73 9.01
C LYS A 48 2.02 -9.65 8.54
N ASN A 49 0.97 -9.12 7.88
CA ASN A 49 -0.07 -9.94 7.25
C ASN A 49 0.23 -10.30 5.78
N LEU A 50 1.25 -9.70 5.14
CA LEU A 50 1.64 -10.07 3.77
C LEU A 50 1.98 -11.55 3.56
N PRO A 51 2.69 -12.24 4.50
CA PRO A 51 2.95 -13.67 4.34
C PRO A 51 1.67 -14.49 4.17
N ALA A 52 0.64 -14.20 4.97
CA ALA A 52 -0.66 -14.87 4.90
C ALA A 52 -1.39 -14.53 3.58
N VAL A 53 -1.52 -13.26 3.23
CA VAL A 53 -2.16 -12.81 1.97
C VAL A 53 -1.51 -13.48 0.77
N MET A 54 -0.18 -13.52 0.71
CA MET A 54 0.54 -14.15 -0.40
C MET A 54 0.41 -15.67 -0.42
N ALA A 55 0.29 -16.31 0.74
CA ALA A 55 0.06 -17.76 0.84
C ALA A 55 -1.35 -18.12 0.35
N VAL A 56 -2.37 -17.39 0.76
CA VAL A 56 -3.76 -17.54 0.30
C VAL A 56 -3.85 -17.37 -1.22
N ALA A 57 -3.30 -16.27 -1.77
CA ALA A 57 -3.33 -16.03 -3.20
C ALA A 57 -2.62 -17.14 -4.00
N LYS A 58 -1.51 -17.65 -3.49
CA LYS A 58 -0.76 -18.75 -4.10
C LYS A 58 -1.55 -20.07 -4.11
N GLU A 59 -2.27 -20.38 -3.02
CA GLU A 59 -3.06 -21.60 -2.94
C GLU A 59 -4.27 -21.52 -3.86
N LEU A 60 -5.02 -20.43 -3.83
CA LEU A 60 -6.14 -20.21 -4.73
C LEU A 60 -5.73 -20.24 -6.22
N ALA A 61 -4.55 -19.69 -6.56
CA ALA A 61 -4.03 -19.76 -7.93
C ALA A 61 -3.79 -21.20 -8.40
N LYS A 62 -3.35 -22.11 -7.50
CA LYS A 62 -3.19 -23.53 -7.84
C LYS A 62 -4.54 -24.23 -8.06
N GLU A 63 -5.56 -23.88 -7.27
CA GLU A 63 -6.87 -24.49 -7.32
C GLU A 63 -7.71 -24.00 -8.51
N THR A 64 -7.67 -22.70 -8.78
CA THR A 64 -8.57 -22.03 -9.74
C THR A 64 -7.88 -21.65 -11.05
N GLY A 65 -6.56 -21.66 -11.09
CA GLY A 65 -5.78 -21.13 -12.22
C GLY A 65 -5.83 -19.61 -12.36
N THR A 66 -6.33 -18.88 -11.35
CA THR A 66 -6.42 -17.40 -11.38
C THR A 66 -5.06 -16.75 -11.22
N GLY A 67 -4.85 -15.64 -11.93
CA GLY A 67 -3.58 -14.94 -12.02
C GLY A 67 -3.43 -13.74 -11.07
N LEU A 68 -4.17 -13.68 -9.92
CA LEU A 68 -4.04 -12.56 -8.99
C LEU A 68 -2.61 -12.42 -8.48
N CYS A 69 -2.01 -11.27 -8.73
CA CYS A 69 -0.66 -10.94 -8.31
C CYS A 69 -0.68 -10.01 -7.08
N ILE A 70 -0.05 -10.44 -5.99
CA ILE A 70 0.11 -9.62 -4.78
C ILE A 70 1.43 -8.83 -4.88
N LEU A 71 1.36 -7.51 -4.92
CA LEU A 71 2.52 -6.64 -4.81
C LEU A 71 2.80 -6.39 -3.32
N PRO A 72 3.96 -6.81 -2.78
CA PRO A 72 4.29 -6.52 -1.38
C PRO A 72 4.43 -5.02 -1.16
N GLY A 73 3.78 -4.49 -0.11
CA GLY A 73 3.82 -3.06 0.20
C GLY A 73 3.58 -2.75 1.67
N ILE A 74 3.87 -1.53 2.05
CA ILE A 74 3.61 -0.94 3.37
C ILE A 74 3.19 0.51 3.14
N GLU A 75 2.15 0.97 3.83
CA GLU A 75 1.90 2.40 3.94
C GLU A 75 2.64 2.97 5.14
N VAL A 76 3.73 3.69 4.89
CA VAL A 76 4.55 4.28 5.96
C VAL A 76 4.05 5.68 6.29
N THR A 77 3.78 5.94 7.57
CA THR A 77 3.57 7.29 8.09
C THR A 77 4.93 7.90 8.42
N THR A 78 5.38 8.84 7.60
CA THR A 78 6.69 9.47 7.74
C THR A 78 6.72 10.47 8.92
N LYS A 79 7.92 10.93 9.26
CA LYS A 79 8.14 11.97 10.28
C LYS A 79 7.38 13.28 9.99
N GLU A 80 7.11 13.56 8.72
CA GLU A 80 6.32 14.69 8.25
C GLU A 80 4.81 14.49 8.42
N GLU A 81 4.39 13.38 9.05
CA GLU A 81 2.99 12.97 9.17
C GLU A 81 2.31 12.79 7.80
N ALA A 82 3.05 12.32 6.81
CA ALA A 82 2.54 12.01 5.48
C ALA A 82 2.56 10.50 5.24
N HIS A 83 1.53 9.98 4.59
CA HIS A 83 1.46 8.61 4.16
C HIS A 83 2.16 8.42 2.82
N VAL A 84 2.99 7.40 2.75
CA VAL A 84 3.73 7.05 1.55
C VAL A 84 3.71 5.54 1.36
N LEU A 85 3.25 5.09 0.20
CA LEU A 85 3.21 3.69 -0.18
C LEU A 85 4.60 3.26 -0.64
N ALA A 86 5.14 2.27 0.05
CA ALA A 86 6.41 1.62 -0.29
C ALA A 86 6.10 0.26 -0.92
N TYR A 87 6.32 0.09 -2.21
CA TYR A 87 6.16 -1.20 -2.89
C TYR A 87 7.49 -1.88 -3.11
N LEU A 88 7.55 -3.17 -2.80
CA LEU A 88 8.76 -3.96 -2.79
C LEU A 88 8.67 -5.14 -3.79
N PRO A 89 9.80 -5.57 -4.40
CA PRO A 89 9.78 -6.65 -5.39
C PRO A 89 9.47 -8.02 -4.78
N THR A 90 9.80 -8.22 -3.51
CA THR A 90 9.69 -9.51 -2.83
C THR A 90 9.15 -9.35 -1.42
N LEU A 91 8.56 -10.42 -0.90
CA LEU A 91 8.15 -10.49 0.51
C LEU A 91 9.34 -10.28 1.46
N GLU A 92 10.52 -10.83 1.11
CA GLU A 92 11.73 -10.65 1.93
C GLU A 92 12.13 -9.17 2.05
N ALA A 93 12.07 -8.43 0.95
CA ALA A 93 12.34 -6.99 0.96
C ALA A 93 11.31 -6.23 1.81
N ALA A 94 10.02 -6.57 1.70
CA ALA A 94 8.96 -5.96 2.51
C ALA A 94 9.14 -6.25 4.01
N MET A 95 9.50 -7.48 4.37
CA MET A 95 9.76 -7.83 5.78
C MET A 95 11.03 -7.17 6.34
N LYS A 96 12.04 -6.91 5.51
CA LYS A 96 13.21 -6.11 5.91
C LYS A 96 12.82 -4.65 6.18
N LEU A 97 11.99 -4.07 5.31
CA LEU A 97 11.48 -2.73 5.54
C LEU A 97 10.58 -2.67 6.78
N ASP A 98 9.68 -3.66 6.99
CA ASP A 98 8.83 -3.80 8.18
C ASP A 98 9.65 -3.73 9.47
N ALA A 99 10.75 -4.46 9.56
CA ALA A 99 11.61 -4.46 10.73
C ALA A 99 12.22 -3.07 11.00
N ILE A 100 12.71 -2.39 9.95
CA ILE A 100 13.27 -1.04 10.07
C ILE A 100 12.18 -0.06 10.50
N VAL A 101 11.02 -0.07 9.84
CA VAL A 101 9.90 0.82 10.15
C VAL A 101 9.41 0.62 11.58
N TYR A 102 9.29 -0.65 12.04
CA TYR A 102 8.88 -0.97 13.39
C TYR A 102 9.84 -0.43 14.46
N ASP A 103 11.17 -0.51 14.22
CA ASP A 103 12.18 0.03 15.13
C ASP A 103 12.10 1.57 15.25
N HIS A 104 11.65 2.23 14.18
CA HIS A 104 11.47 3.68 14.11
C HIS A 104 10.08 4.18 14.57
N LEU A 105 9.17 3.28 14.92
CA LEU A 105 7.91 3.67 15.56
C LEU A 105 8.17 4.12 17.01
N PRO A 106 7.47 5.17 17.49
CA PRO A 106 7.54 5.57 18.89
C PRO A 106 7.11 4.43 19.82
N ASP A 107 7.61 4.42 21.05
CA ASP A 107 7.23 3.43 22.06
C ASP A 107 5.86 3.78 22.68
N VAL A 108 4.86 3.89 21.83
CA VAL A 108 3.45 4.11 22.19
C VAL A 108 2.71 2.81 22.04
N LYS A 109 2.18 2.28 23.12
CA LYS A 109 1.40 1.03 23.11
C LYS A 109 0.05 1.25 22.45
N ASN A 110 -0.40 0.24 21.69
CA ASN A 110 -1.75 0.21 21.18
C ASN A 110 -2.78 0.09 22.31
N GLU A 111 -3.72 1.00 22.37
CA GLU A 111 -4.85 0.94 23.30
C GLU A 111 -6.05 0.31 22.58
N LYS A 112 -6.18 -1.01 22.70
CA LYS A 112 -7.19 -1.82 21.99
C LYS A 112 -8.62 -1.34 22.17
N ALA A 113 -8.93 -0.73 23.31
CA ALA A 113 -10.27 -0.17 23.56
C ALA A 113 -10.60 1.03 22.67
N LEU A 114 -9.58 1.75 22.17
CA LEU A 114 -9.72 2.91 21.29
C LEU A 114 -9.48 2.58 19.82
N PHE A 115 -8.45 1.77 19.55
CA PHE A 115 -7.94 1.55 18.18
C PHE A 115 -8.19 0.13 17.67
N GLY A 116 -8.82 -0.74 18.46
CA GLY A 116 -8.97 -2.14 18.10
C GLY A 116 -7.68 -2.96 18.25
N PRO A 117 -7.75 -4.27 18.04
CA PRO A 117 -6.58 -5.13 18.01
C PRO A 117 -5.82 -4.92 16.71
N GLN A 118 -4.50 -5.02 16.75
CA GLN A 118 -3.63 -5.05 15.58
C GLN A 118 -3.21 -6.49 15.34
N THR A 119 -4.10 -7.29 14.71
CA THR A 119 -3.99 -8.74 14.64
C THR A 119 -3.11 -9.23 13.51
N ILE A 120 -2.14 -10.09 13.84
CA ILE A 120 -1.36 -10.86 12.88
C ILE A 120 -2.09 -12.18 12.64
N MET A 121 -2.34 -12.52 11.38
CA MET A 121 -3.08 -13.72 10.99
C MET A 121 -2.24 -14.66 10.14
N ASP A 122 -2.58 -15.95 10.18
CA ASP A 122 -2.06 -16.96 9.25
C ASP A 122 -2.94 -17.08 7.97
N ALA A 123 -2.61 -18.02 7.09
CA ALA A 123 -3.33 -18.24 5.84
C ALA A 123 -4.74 -18.86 6.03
N GLU A 124 -5.07 -19.33 7.21
CA GLU A 124 -6.38 -19.85 7.61
C GLU A 124 -7.19 -18.82 8.43
N ASP A 125 -6.73 -17.54 8.45
CA ASP A 125 -7.29 -16.44 9.23
C ASP A 125 -7.27 -16.65 10.75
N ASN A 126 -6.46 -17.58 11.26
CA ASN A 126 -6.24 -17.68 12.69
C ASN A 126 -5.37 -16.53 13.18
N ILE A 127 -5.73 -15.95 14.31
CA ILE A 127 -4.90 -14.93 14.98
C ILE A 127 -3.70 -15.64 15.61
N ILE A 128 -2.49 -15.33 15.11
CA ILE A 128 -1.22 -15.89 15.57
C ILE A 128 -0.39 -14.91 16.41
N GLY A 129 -0.81 -13.67 16.50
CA GLY A 129 -0.15 -12.64 17.27
C GLY A 129 -0.84 -11.28 17.14
N GLU A 130 -0.24 -10.29 17.79
CA GLU A 130 -0.67 -8.90 17.74
C GLU A 130 0.58 -8.00 17.74
N VAL A 131 0.44 -6.77 17.26
CA VAL A 131 1.48 -5.76 17.33
C VAL A 131 1.25 -4.82 18.49
N ASP A 132 2.25 -4.67 19.36
CA ASP A 132 2.14 -3.90 20.61
C ASP A 132 2.21 -2.38 20.40
N LYS A 133 3.10 -1.91 19.50
CA LYS A 133 3.22 -0.48 19.19
C LYS A 133 2.03 -0.03 18.35
N LEU A 134 1.54 1.19 18.60
CA LEU A 134 0.44 1.78 17.83
C LEU A 134 0.88 2.08 16.40
N LEU A 135 0.40 1.28 15.45
CA LEU A 135 0.84 1.27 14.05
C LEU A 135 0.50 2.55 13.27
N ILE A 136 -0.57 3.26 13.62
CA ILE A 136 -0.92 4.55 12.96
C ILE A 136 -0.05 5.72 13.39
N SER A 137 0.89 5.52 14.32
CA SER A 137 1.81 6.57 14.76
C SER A 137 2.78 6.95 13.63
N ALA A 138 3.14 8.24 13.56
CA ALA A 138 4.22 8.66 12.69
C ALA A 138 5.54 8.07 13.16
N THR A 139 6.33 7.55 12.23
CA THR A 139 7.70 7.12 12.48
C THR A 139 8.62 8.34 12.60
N ASP A 140 9.85 8.16 13.07
CA ASP A 140 10.88 9.20 12.98
C ASP A 140 11.69 9.16 11.65
N ILE A 141 11.26 8.32 10.69
CA ILE A 141 11.81 8.24 9.34
C ILE A 141 11.27 9.41 8.50
N GLY A 142 12.15 10.31 8.07
CA GLY A 142 11.79 11.33 7.09
C GLY A 142 11.62 10.76 5.70
N VAL A 143 10.83 11.43 4.85
CA VAL A 143 10.50 10.93 3.50
C VAL A 143 11.74 10.68 2.62
N ASN A 144 12.81 11.48 2.75
CA ASN A 144 14.07 11.26 2.02
C ASN A 144 14.76 9.98 2.48
N GLN A 145 14.82 9.75 3.79
CA GLN A 145 15.38 8.50 4.35
C GLN A 145 14.58 7.28 3.91
N LEU A 146 13.25 7.38 3.91
CA LEU A 146 12.38 6.31 3.42
C LEU A 146 12.64 6.02 1.94
N TRP A 147 12.86 7.07 1.13
CA TRP A 147 13.22 6.92 -0.27
C TRP A 147 14.48 6.07 -0.46
N ASP A 148 15.55 6.41 0.27
CA ASP A 148 16.81 5.67 0.20
C ASP A 148 16.62 4.20 0.61
N LEU A 149 15.95 3.94 1.74
CA LEU A 149 15.67 2.60 2.25
C LEU A 149 14.91 1.75 1.22
N VAL A 150 13.85 2.29 0.62
CA VAL A 150 13.02 1.55 -0.36
C VAL A 150 13.78 1.33 -1.65
N THR A 151 14.54 2.32 -2.12
CA THR A 151 15.35 2.21 -3.34
C THR A 151 16.45 1.16 -3.17
N ASP A 152 17.13 1.12 -2.03
CA ASP A 152 18.16 0.12 -1.70
C ASP A 152 17.60 -1.31 -1.66
N LEU A 153 16.31 -1.46 -1.32
CA LEU A 153 15.59 -2.73 -1.35
C LEU A 153 15.01 -3.07 -2.75
N GLY A 154 15.28 -2.23 -3.76
CA GLY A 154 14.80 -2.43 -5.14
C GLY A 154 13.32 -2.09 -5.33
N GLY A 155 12.73 -1.35 -4.41
CA GLY A 155 11.34 -0.93 -4.42
C GLY A 155 11.10 0.44 -5.05
N VAL A 156 9.87 0.92 -4.92
CA VAL A 156 9.41 2.23 -5.38
C VAL A 156 8.52 2.89 -4.35
N LEU A 157 8.66 4.21 -4.18
CA LEU A 157 7.77 5.03 -3.35
C LEU A 157 6.69 5.70 -4.21
N VAL A 158 5.47 5.67 -3.71
CA VAL A 158 4.32 6.37 -4.27
C VAL A 158 3.67 7.18 -3.15
N PRO A 159 3.70 8.53 -3.19
CA PRO A 159 2.97 9.36 -2.24
C PRO A 159 1.48 9.02 -2.27
N ALA A 160 0.91 8.69 -1.10
CA ALA A 160 -0.47 8.27 -0.97
C ALA A 160 -1.44 9.47 -1.05
N HIS A 161 -2.62 9.24 -1.63
CA HIS A 161 -3.79 10.14 -1.65
C HIS A 161 -3.43 11.64 -1.59
N ILE A 162 -2.61 12.10 -2.57
CA ILE A 162 -2.05 13.48 -2.60
C ILE A 162 -3.10 14.60 -2.62
N ASP A 163 -4.32 14.28 -2.96
CA ASP A 163 -5.48 15.17 -2.99
C ASP A 163 -6.12 15.39 -1.59
N ARG A 164 -5.75 14.57 -0.58
CA ARG A 164 -6.29 14.72 0.78
C ARG A 164 -5.65 15.90 1.54
N LYS A 165 -6.47 16.50 2.42
CA LYS A 165 -6.07 17.66 3.25
C LYS A 165 -5.29 17.26 4.51
N SER A 166 -5.14 15.99 4.79
CA SER A 166 -4.38 15.43 5.92
C SER A 166 -3.63 14.18 5.47
N TYR A 167 -2.53 13.90 6.11
CA TYR A 167 -1.70 12.72 5.88
C TYR A 167 -1.22 12.56 4.42
N SER A 168 -1.14 13.63 3.66
CA SER A 168 -0.52 13.61 2.33
C SER A 168 0.74 14.47 2.29
N LEU A 169 1.73 14.14 1.44
CA LEU A 169 2.92 14.97 1.28
C LEU A 169 2.57 16.41 0.93
N ILE A 170 1.51 16.62 0.15
CA ILE A 170 1.07 17.96 -0.23
C ILE A 170 0.46 18.72 0.94
N SER A 171 -0.30 18.05 1.81
CA SER A 171 -0.87 18.73 2.99
C SER A 171 0.20 19.05 4.04
N SER A 172 1.21 18.20 4.17
CA SER A 172 2.27 18.32 5.17
C SER A 172 3.42 19.25 4.73
N LEU A 173 3.87 19.14 3.48
CA LEU A 173 5.02 19.88 2.96
C LEU A 173 4.66 20.98 1.94
N GLY A 174 3.48 20.89 1.32
CA GLY A 174 3.09 21.78 0.22
C GLY A 174 3.64 21.39 -1.16
N PHE A 175 4.56 20.44 -1.23
CA PHE A 175 5.22 19.97 -2.45
C PHE A 175 5.78 18.57 -2.26
N ILE A 176 6.19 17.92 -3.37
CA ILE A 176 7.02 16.71 -3.33
C ILE A 176 8.48 17.15 -3.48
N PRO A 177 9.37 16.79 -2.53
CA PRO A 177 10.80 17.11 -2.64
C PRO A 177 11.38 16.61 -3.96
N LEU A 178 12.09 17.47 -4.69
CA LEU A 178 12.64 17.14 -6.02
C LEU A 178 13.72 16.06 -5.97
N GLU A 179 14.38 15.92 -4.84
CA GLU A 179 15.39 14.90 -4.55
C GLU A 179 14.80 13.49 -4.61
N LEU A 180 13.52 13.39 -4.28
CA LEU A 180 12.76 12.14 -4.43
C LEU A 180 12.41 11.97 -5.90
N ALA A 181 13.11 11.33 -6.71
CA ALA A 181 12.77 11.14 -8.13
C ALA A 181 11.42 10.42 -8.37
N VAL A 182 10.41 10.74 -7.54
CA VAL A 182 9.03 10.22 -7.61
C VAL A 182 8.46 10.47 -9.00
N LYS A 183 7.85 9.45 -9.58
CA LYS A 183 7.22 9.50 -10.90
C LYS A 183 5.72 9.33 -10.83
N THR A 184 5.25 8.51 -9.88
CA THR A 184 3.84 8.17 -9.70
C THR A 184 3.34 8.68 -8.35
N CYS A 185 2.13 9.21 -8.31
CA CYS A 185 1.42 9.57 -7.10
C CYS A 185 0.05 8.89 -7.07
N GLU A 186 -0.42 8.55 -5.89
CA GLU A 186 -1.78 8.06 -5.73
C GLU A 186 -2.76 9.22 -5.54
N VAL A 187 -3.90 9.12 -6.20
CA VAL A 187 -5.07 10.00 -6.06
C VAL A 187 -6.22 9.17 -5.51
N SER A 188 -6.94 9.69 -4.52
CA SER A 188 -8.08 8.97 -3.93
C SER A 188 -9.16 8.67 -4.98
N LYS A 189 -9.90 7.57 -4.79
CA LYS A 189 -10.98 7.15 -5.72
C LYS A 189 -12.09 8.18 -5.95
N LYS A 190 -12.18 9.20 -5.09
CA LYS A 190 -13.22 10.25 -5.15
C LYS A 190 -12.80 11.46 -5.98
N GLU A 191 -11.54 11.54 -6.41
CA GLU A 191 -11.01 12.69 -7.16
C GLU A 191 -10.55 12.25 -8.56
N THR A 192 -10.51 13.15 -9.51
CA THR A 192 -10.06 12.89 -10.88
C THR A 192 -8.66 13.41 -11.11
N PHE A 193 -7.88 12.72 -11.94
CA PHE A 193 -6.53 13.15 -12.32
C PHE A 193 -6.53 14.55 -12.99
N GLU A 194 -7.60 14.87 -13.74
CA GLU A 194 -7.76 16.18 -14.37
C GLU A 194 -7.89 17.28 -13.32
N ASN A 195 -8.72 17.08 -12.29
CA ASN A 195 -8.90 18.05 -11.22
C ASN A 195 -7.61 18.23 -10.41
N VAL A 196 -6.87 17.14 -10.13
CA VAL A 196 -5.57 17.21 -9.45
C VAL A 196 -4.60 18.06 -10.28
N ARG A 197 -4.44 17.79 -11.58
CA ARG A 197 -3.58 18.59 -12.47
C ARG A 197 -4.01 20.04 -12.58
N LYS A 198 -5.30 20.32 -12.53
CA LYS A 198 -5.86 21.67 -12.56
C LYS A 198 -5.55 22.46 -11.30
N ASN A 199 -5.66 21.79 -10.14
CA ASN A 199 -5.46 22.40 -8.83
C ASN A 199 -3.97 22.58 -8.51
N PHE A 200 -3.12 21.66 -8.98
CA PHE A 200 -1.69 21.62 -8.67
C PHE A 200 -0.88 21.53 -9.97
N ARG A 201 -0.50 22.67 -10.53
CA ARG A 201 0.21 22.75 -11.83
C ARG A 201 1.55 22.04 -11.88
N PHE A 202 2.19 21.81 -10.74
CA PHE A 202 3.47 21.10 -10.65
C PHE A 202 3.33 19.58 -10.87
N PHE A 203 2.10 19.03 -10.82
CA PHE A 203 1.83 17.62 -11.13
C PHE A 203 1.69 17.31 -12.64
N LYS A 204 1.97 18.26 -13.49
CA LYS A 204 1.80 18.09 -14.95
C LYS A 204 2.62 16.90 -15.51
N ASP A 205 3.80 16.64 -14.95
CA ASP A 205 4.74 15.61 -15.40
C ASP A 205 4.73 14.35 -14.52
N TYR A 206 3.77 14.22 -13.62
CA TYR A 206 3.59 13.04 -12.79
C TYR A 206 2.56 12.07 -13.39
N GLN A 207 2.84 10.79 -13.22
CA GLN A 207 1.88 9.73 -13.44
C GLN A 207 0.96 9.61 -12.22
N PHE A 208 -0.29 9.22 -12.44
CA PHE A 208 -1.24 8.98 -11.36
C PHE A 208 -1.79 7.56 -11.40
N ILE A 209 -2.02 7.01 -10.23
CA ILE A 209 -2.83 5.82 -10.02
C ILE A 209 -3.96 6.15 -9.05
N HIS A 210 -5.04 5.35 -9.08
CA HIS A 210 -6.02 5.33 -8.02
C HIS A 210 -5.71 4.19 -7.04
N GLY A 211 -5.91 4.44 -5.74
CA GLY A 211 -5.98 3.45 -4.70
C GLY A 211 -7.34 3.53 -4.02
N SER A 212 -7.86 2.41 -3.53
CA SER A 212 -9.11 2.40 -2.78
C SER A 212 -8.93 2.95 -1.38
N ASP A 213 -7.77 2.71 -0.78
CA ASP A 213 -7.50 2.92 0.65
C ASP A 213 -8.58 2.21 1.48
N ALA A 214 -8.88 0.96 1.07
CA ALA A 214 -9.98 0.17 1.62
C ALA A 214 -9.65 -0.29 3.05
N HIS A 215 -10.60 -0.02 3.96
CA HIS A 215 -10.58 -0.45 5.34
C HIS A 215 -11.71 -1.44 5.65
N GLN A 216 -12.59 -1.68 4.68
CA GLN A 216 -13.66 -2.67 4.66
C GLN A 216 -13.76 -3.27 3.26
N LEU A 217 -14.29 -4.50 3.16
CA LEU A 217 -14.30 -5.26 1.90
C LEU A 217 -15.04 -4.56 0.76
N GLU A 218 -16.14 -3.87 1.07
CA GLU A 218 -16.93 -3.15 0.09
C GLU A 218 -16.17 -1.98 -0.55
N ASP A 219 -15.23 -1.39 0.18
CA ASP A 219 -14.43 -0.25 -0.28
C ASP A 219 -13.29 -0.63 -1.24
N MET A 220 -12.92 -1.90 -1.35
CA MET A 220 -11.94 -2.34 -2.34
C MET A 220 -12.38 -1.92 -3.75
N ALA A 221 -11.41 -1.57 -4.60
CA ALA A 221 -11.70 -1.05 -5.93
C ALA A 221 -12.51 -2.05 -6.77
N GLU A 222 -13.44 -1.52 -7.57
CA GLU A 222 -14.05 -2.27 -8.66
C GLU A 222 -13.07 -2.38 -9.84
N ARG A 223 -13.37 -3.24 -10.83
CA ARG A 223 -12.55 -3.37 -12.05
C ARG A 223 -12.65 -2.14 -12.95
N GLU A 224 -12.25 -0.99 -12.43
CA GLU A 224 -12.37 0.32 -13.09
C GLU A 224 -11.02 1.00 -13.34
N TYR A 225 -10.00 0.69 -12.51
CA TYR A 225 -8.68 1.29 -12.62
C TYR A 225 -7.73 0.33 -13.31
N PHE A 226 -7.19 0.77 -14.46
CA PHE A 226 -6.36 -0.09 -15.30
C PHE A 226 -5.02 0.55 -15.59
N LEU A 227 -4.01 -0.31 -15.65
CA LEU A 227 -2.72 -0.01 -16.24
C LEU A 227 -2.51 -0.84 -17.51
N GLU A 228 -1.61 -0.39 -18.38
CA GLU A 228 -1.15 -1.17 -19.53
C GLU A 228 0.28 -1.64 -19.26
N LEU A 229 0.46 -2.93 -19.00
CA LEU A 229 1.74 -3.54 -18.68
C LEU A 229 2.16 -4.55 -19.77
N PRO A 230 3.46 -4.74 -20.01
CA PRO A 230 3.94 -5.77 -20.94
C PRO A 230 3.69 -7.20 -20.45
N ASP A 231 3.64 -7.40 -19.15
CA ASP A 231 3.37 -8.70 -18.50
C ASP A 231 2.84 -8.50 -17.07
N MET A 232 2.45 -9.61 -16.42
CA MET A 232 1.89 -9.66 -15.06
C MET A 232 2.97 -9.86 -13.96
N GLN A 233 4.20 -9.37 -14.16
CA GLN A 233 5.25 -9.50 -13.16
C GLN A 233 5.29 -8.31 -12.21
N ARG A 234 5.57 -8.58 -10.92
CA ARG A 234 5.74 -7.53 -9.88
C ARG A 234 6.81 -6.51 -10.27
N GLN A 235 7.94 -6.99 -10.81
CA GLN A 235 9.03 -6.12 -11.21
C GLN A 235 8.63 -5.18 -12.35
N THR A 236 7.79 -5.65 -13.27
CA THR A 236 7.24 -4.82 -14.35
C THR A 236 6.36 -3.71 -13.79
N LEU A 237 5.51 -4.01 -12.81
CA LEU A 237 4.69 -3.01 -12.15
C LEU A 237 5.54 -2.02 -11.34
N ILE A 238 6.55 -2.47 -10.60
CA ILE A 238 7.49 -1.58 -9.88
C ILE A 238 8.21 -0.65 -10.87
N ASN A 239 8.70 -1.18 -11.98
CA ASN A 239 9.36 -0.37 -13.01
C ASN A 239 8.40 0.64 -13.63
N TYR A 240 7.14 0.24 -13.88
CA TYR A 240 6.10 1.15 -14.36
C TYR A 240 5.85 2.30 -13.38
N LEU A 241 5.70 2.01 -12.09
CA LEU A 241 5.48 3.02 -11.05
C LEU A 241 6.70 3.95 -10.84
N GLY A 242 7.91 3.45 -11.08
CA GLY A 242 9.16 4.19 -10.97
C GLY A 242 9.58 4.95 -12.23
N SER A 243 8.84 4.83 -13.35
CA SER A 243 9.16 5.48 -14.63
C SER A 243 8.07 6.46 -15.05
N ILE A 244 8.43 7.49 -15.83
CA ILE A 244 7.45 8.27 -16.60
C ILE A 244 7.21 7.49 -17.90
N VAL A 245 5.96 7.13 -18.12
CA VAL A 245 5.52 6.50 -19.39
C VAL A 245 5.26 7.55 -20.44
#